data_8e20cde22b5bb2f41728a962e4d13fe1
#
_entry.id   8e20cde22b5bb2f41728a962e4d13fe1
#
_cell.length_a   1.000
_cell.length_b   1.000
_cell.length_c   1.000
_cell.angle_alpha   90.00
_cell.angle_beta   90.00
_cell.angle_gamma   90.00
#
_symmetry.space_group_name_H-M   'P 1'
#
loop_
_entity.id
_entity.type
_entity.pdbx_description
1 polymer ?
#
loop_
_entity_poly.entity_id
_entity_poly.type
_entity_poly.pdbx_seq_one_letter_code
_entity_poly.pdbx_strand_id
1 'polypeptide(L)'
;MQKKLEKQRAFFRSGRTIPLAFRKKALKRLGRAIRQHEKEIYAALREDLNKSKTEAFMCEVGMTLAELSYMLKHMEGWAKKKYVRSPLAQFSATSFTVKEPYGVALIMSPWNYPFMLTMEPLIGAIAAGNCAVVKPSAYAPATSAVIRRILRACFPEEYIFVVEGGRAENQALLDQRFDYIFFTGGVTVGKEVMAKAAKHLTPVTLELGGKSPCVVDRTAKLELAAKRIAFGKLLNCGQTCVAPDYILVERSVKDEFLVYLKKWIVRMYGADATENDAYVKMINRKHFDRVTGLIDPEKVVFGGGWNERTVQIQPTILDDVTAEDAVMQEEIFGPIFPILPVDSMAEAEEFICKREKPLALYLFTQNKALAERFLRYVPFGGGCINDTIIHLATSRMGYGGVGGSGMGSYHGKKSFETFSHEKSIVNKHTWMDLPVRYAPYHRIQRLLLRLFLR
;
A
#
# COMPACT_ATOMS: atom_id res chain seq x y z
N MET A 1 14.48 -20.34 -13.55
CA MET A 1 13.25 -19.53 -13.41
C MET A 1 12.16 -20.05 -14.34
N GLN A 2 12.35 -20.05 -15.64
CA GLN A 2 11.35 -20.40 -16.65
C GLN A 2 10.64 -21.74 -16.40
N LYS A 3 11.38 -22.85 -16.15
CA LYS A 3 10.79 -24.17 -15.84
C LYS A 3 9.83 -24.15 -14.63
N LYS A 4 10.08 -23.30 -13.62
CA LYS A 4 9.19 -23.17 -12.46
C LYS A 4 7.91 -22.40 -12.81
N LEU A 5 8.01 -21.35 -13.62
CA LEU A 5 6.83 -20.61 -14.12
C LEU A 5 5.97 -21.49 -15.04
N GLU A 6 6.58 -22.34 -15.86
CA GLU A 6 5.84 -23.31 -16.69
C GLU A 6 5.04 -24.30 -15.83
N LYS A 7 5.61 -24.79 -14.70
CA LYS A 7 4.88 -25.63 -13.73
C LYS A 7 3.71 -24.87 -13.10
N GLN A 8 3.90 -23.60 -12.70
CA GLN A 8 2.81 -22.75 -12.17
C GLN A 8 1.70 -22.53 -13.20
N ARG A 9 2.07 -22.26 -14.47
CA ARG A 9 1.08 -22.13 -15.55
C ARG A 9 0.31 -23.43 -15.79
N ALA A 10 0.99 -24.57 -15.74
CA ALA A 10 0.33 -25.87 -15.84
C ALA A 10 -0.62 -26.13 -14.68
N PHE A 11 -0.19 -25.81 -13.44
CA PHE A 11 -1.03 -25.91 -12.25
C PHE A 11 -2.27 -25.00 -12.32
N PHE A 12 -2.10 -23.76 -12.75
CA PHE A 12 -3.21 -22.84 -12.96
C PHE A 12 -4.19 -23.37 -14.04
N ARG A 13 -3.67 -23.79 -15.20
CA ARG A 13 -4.50 -24.34 -16.31
C ARG A 13 -5.24 -25.61 -15.92
N SER A 14 -4.78 -26.36 -14.93
CA SER A 14 -5.53 -27.52 -14.39
C SER A 14 -6.84 -27.17 -13.70
N GLY A 15 -7.12 -25.87 -13.47
CA GLY A 15 -8.33 -25.36 -12.83
C GLY A 15 -8.39 -25.57 -11.31
N ARG A 16 -7.34 -26.15 -10.68
CA ARG A 16 -7.32 -26.45 -9.23
C ARG A 16 -7.53 -25.24 -8.34
N THR A 17 -7.11 -24.05 -8.77
CA THR A 17 -7.23 -22.78 -8.01
C THR A 17 -8.62 -22.16 -8.12
N ILE A 18 -9.46 -22.59 -9.07
CA ILE A 18 -10.76 -21.98 -9.36
C ILE A 18 -11.80 -22.22 -8.26
N PRO A 19 -11.94 -23.43 -7.67
CA PRO A 19 -12.93 -23.67 -6.63
C PRO A 19 -12.67 -22.85 -5.37
N LEU A 20 -13.70 -22.18 -4.85
CA LEU A 20 -13.61 -21.38 -3.61
C LEU A 20 -13.18 -22.22 -2.40
N ALA A 21 -13.58 -23.49 -2.35
CA ALA A 21 -13.17 -24.42 -1.28
C ALA A 21 -11.66 -24.58 -1.22
N PHE A 22 -10.98 -24.69 -2.38
CA PHE A 22 -9.51 -24.75 -2.46
C PHE A 22 -8.88 -23.47 -1.90
N ARG A 23 -9.34 -22.30 -2.36
CA ARG A 23 -8.81 -20.99 -1.94
C ARG A 23 -9.00 -20.77 -0.44
N LYS A 24 -10.19 -21.07 0.10
CA LYS A 24 -10.46 -21.01 1.56
C LYS A 24 -9.56 -21.93 2.36
N LYS A 25 -9.33 -23.18 1.88
CA LYS A 25 -8.42 -24.13 2.53
C LYS A 25 -6.99 -23.60 2.53
N ALA A 26 -6.54 -23.02 1.42
CA ALA A 26 -5.21 -22.39 1.30
C ALA A 26 -5.03 -21.23 2.29
N LEU A 27 -5.97 -20.30 2.35
CA LEU A 27 -5.94 -19.16 3.28
C LEU A 27 -5.99 -19.61 4.75
N LYS A 28 -6.85 -20.59 5.10
CA LYS A 28 -6.90 -21.14 6.46
C LYS A 28 -5.58 -21.83 6.86
N ARG A 29 -4.91 -22.52 5.91
CA ARG A 29 -3.59 -23.11 6.13
C ARG A 29 -2.56 -22.03 6.40
N LEU A 30 -2.52 -20.97 5.58
CA LEU A 30 -1.62 -19.84 5.76
C LEU A 30 -1.82 -19.17 7.13
N GLY A 31 -3.07 -18.87 7.52
CA GLY A 31 -3.35 -18.25 8.82
C GLY A 31 -2.95 -19.09 10.02
N ARG A 32 -3.06 -20.43 9.92
CA ARG A 32 -2.54 -21.34 10.98
C ARG A 32 -1.02 -21.30 11.05
N ALA A 33 -0.36 -21.37 9.91
CA ALA A 33 1.09 -21.31 9.84
C ALA A 33 1.66 -20.00 10.38
N ILE A 34 1.04 -18.85 10.05
CA ILE A 34 1.44 -17.54 10.61
C ILE A 34 1.39 -17.58 12.15
N ARG A 35 0.30 -18.07 12.75
CA ARG A 35 0.18 -18.17 14.22
C ARG A 35 1.19 -19.14 14.83
N GLN A 36 1.48 -20.25 14.17
CA GLN A 36 2.46 -21.24 14.63
C GLN A 36 3.89 -20.69 14.62
N HIS A 37 4.22 -19.83 13.65
CA HIS A 37 5.54 -19.22 13.49
C HIS A 37 5.66 -17.79 14.06
N GLU A 38 4.66 -17.33 14.84
CA GLU A 38 4.60 -15.94 15.33
C GLU A 38 5.87 -15.52 16.07
N LYS A 39 6.42 -16.39 16.93
CA LYS A 39 7.67 -16.10 17.66
C LYS A 39 8.88 -15.93 16.73
N GLU A 40 8.94 -16.73 15.66
CA GLU A 40 10.03 -16.65 14.68
C GLU A 40 9.91 -15.38 13.82
N ILE A 41 8.67 -14.97 13.48
CA ILE A 41 8.41 -13.71 12.77
C ILE A 41 8.87 -12.53 13.62
N TYR A 42 8.57 -12.51 14.93
CA TYR A 42 9.03 -11.44 15.83
C TYR A 42 10.55 -11.42 15.97
N ALA A 43 11.21 -12.57 16.07
CA ALA A 43 12.66 -12.65 16.13
C ALA A 43 13.30 -12.09 14.86
N ALA A 44 12.77 -12.43 13.68
CA ALA A 44 13.26 -11.94 12.40
C ALA A 44 13.07 -10.43 12.25
N LEU A 45 11.90 -9.89 12.62
CA LEU A 45 11.63 -8.45 12.58
C LEU A 45 12.48 -7.66 13.58
N ARG A 46 12.82 -8.29 14.72
CA ARG A 46 13.79 -7.71 15.69
C ARG A 46 15.20 -7.69 15.10
N GLU A 47 15.61 -8.75 14.43
CA GLU A 47 16.92 -8.85 13.79
C GLU A 47 17.06 -7.83 12.66
N ASP A 48 16.11 -7.77 11.74
CA ASP A 48 16.19 -6.90 10.56
C ASP A 48 16.02 -5.41 10.93
N LEU A 49 15.04 -5.05 11.77
CA LEU A 49 14.58 -3.67 12.01
C LEU A 49 14.61 -3.23 13.46
N ASN A 50 14.94 -4.11 14.41
CA ASN A 50 14.83 -3.83 15.84
C ASN A 50 13.37 -3.61 16.30
N LYS A 51 12.37 -4.10 15.59
CA LYS A 51 10.95 -3.95 16.00
C LYS A 51 10.70 -4.65 17.32
N SER A 52 10.01 -3.95 18.23
CA SER A 52 9.48 -4.56 19.45
C SER A 52 8.38 -5.58 19.11
N LYS A 53 8.11 -6.53 20.02
CA LYS A 53 7.01 -7.51 19.81
C LYS A 53 5.66 -6.82 19.62
N THR A 54 5.43 -5.71 20.33
CA THR A 54 4.18 -4.94 20.22
C THR A 54 4.04 -4.31 18.85
N GLU A 55 5.09 -3.65 18.36
CA GLU A 55 5.06 -3.04 17.03
C GLU A 55 5.01 -4.08 15.92
N ALA A 56 5.77 -5.18 16.04
CA ALA A 56 5.73 -6.30 15.12
C ALA A 56 4.34 -6.95 15.03
N PHE A 57 3.63 -7.08 16.16
CA PHE A 57 2.23 -7.54 16.13
C PHE A 57 1.31 -6.49 15.50
N MET A 58 1.36 -5.25 16.00
CA MET A 58 0.45 -4.19 15.59
C MET A 58 0.51 -3.90 14.09
N CYS A 59 1.72 -3.88 13.51
CA CYS A 59 1.94 -3.39 12.14
C CYS A 59 2.22 -4.51 11.12
N GLU A 60 2.49 -5.74 11.55
CA GLU A 60 2.87 -6.82 10.64
C GLU A 60 1.95 -8.04 10.81
N VAL A 61 2.06 -8.76 11.92
CA VAL A 61 1.33 -10.02 12.11
C VAL A 61 -0.15 -9.79 12.31
N GLY A 62 -0.53 -8.84 13.17
CA GLY A 62 -1.92 -8.51 13.49
C GLY A 62 -2.68 -8.00 12.26
N MET A 63 -2.07 -7.08 11.49
CA MET A 63 -2.64 -6.56 10.25
C MET A 63 -2.87 -7.68 9.23
N THR A 64 -1.85 -8.49 8.99
CA THR A 64 -1.94 -9.66 8.09
C THR A 64 -3.05 -10.63 8.49
N LEU A 65 -3.19 -10.95 9.78
CA LEU A 65 -4.24 -11.85 10.27
C LEU A 65 -5.64 -11.21 10.19
N ALA A 66 -5.74 -9.90 10.38
CA ALA A 66 -7.00 -9.15 10.21
C ALA A 66 -7.45 -9.16 8.75
N GLU A 67 -6.54 -8.86 7.80
CA GLU A 67 -6.81 -8.93 6.36
C GLU A 67 -7.23 -10.35 5.94
N LEU A 68 -6.51 -11.37 6.38
CA LEU A 68 -6.82 -12.78 6.09
C LEU A 68 -8.20 -13.17 6.63
N SER A 69 -8.54 -12.76 7.84
CA SER A 69 -9.84 -13.04 8.45
C SER A 69 -10.97 -12.35 7.69
N TYR A 70 -10.79 -11.09 7.32
CA TYR A 70 -11.74 -10.32 6.54
C TYR A 70 -11.94 -10.94 5.15
N MET A 71 -10.85 -11.32 4.48
CA MET A 71 -10.89 -11.99 3.18
C MET A 71 -11.69 -13.31 3.26
N LEU A 72 -11.39 -14.18 4.23
CA LEU A 72 -12.10 -15.46 4.41
C LEU A 72 -13.60 -15.28 4.63
N LYS A 73 -14.00 -14.21 5.34
CA LYS A 73 -15.40 -13.91 5.64
C LYS A 73 -16.16 -13.44 4.39
N HIS A 74 -15.52 -12.70 3.49
CA HIS A 74 -16.22 -11.96 2.45
C HIS A 74 -16.00 -12.47 1.02
N MET A 75 -14.87 -13.16 0.73
CA MET A 75 -14.46 -13.54 -0.63
C MET A 75 -15.53 -14.33 -1.40
N GLU A 76 -16.35 -15.14 -0.70
CA GLU A 76 -17.40 -15.90 -1.34
C GLU A 76 -18.48 -15.01 -1.95
N GLY A 77 -18.85 -13.94 -1.25
CA GLY A 77 -19.80 -12.95 -1.75
C GLY A 77 -19.24 -12.19 -2.98
N TRP A 78 -17.94 -11.88 -2.95
CA TRP A 78 -17.30 -11.15 -4.05
C TRP A 78 -17.05 -12.00 -5.29
N ALA A 79 -16.96 -13.32 -5.15
CA ALA A 79 -16.79 -14.26 -6.25
C ALA A 79 -18.10 -14.62 -6.96
N LYS A 80 -19.27 -14.24 -6.41
CA LYS A 80 -20.57 -14.49 -7.04
C LYS A 80 -20.74 -13.63 -8.29
N LYS A 81 -21.52 -14.17 -9.24
CA LYS A 81 -22.00 -13.38 -10.39
C LYS A 81 -22.79 -12.18 -9.89
N LYS A 82 -22.49 -11.00 -10.45
CA LYS A 82 -23.22 -9.77 -10.16
C LYS A 82 -24.15 -9.48 -11.33
N TYR A 83 -25.43 -9.68 -11.12
CA TYR A 83 -26.44 -9.38 -12.11
C TYR A 83 -26.66 -7.88 -12.24
N VAL A 84 -26.83 -7.42 -13.48
CA VAL A 84 -27.14 -6.03 -13.83
C VAL A 84 -28.38 -6.01 -14.72
N ARG A 85 -29.10 -4.89 -14.71
CA ARG A 85 -30.30 -4.74 -15.55
C ARG A 85 -29.90 -4.75 -17.03
N SER A 86 -30.48 -5.68 -17.81
CA SER A 86 -30.32 -5.67 -19.26
C SER A 86 -31.14 -4.53 -19.87
N PRO A 87 -30.59 -3.74 -20.82
CA PRO A 87 -31.38 -2.75 -21.57
C PRO A 87 -32.52 -3.40 -22.35
N LEU A 88 -33.61 -2.66 -22.58
CA LEU A 88 -34.76 -3.15 -23.32
C LEU A 88 -34.40 -3.59 -24.76
N ALA A 89 -33.41 -2.92 -25.37
CA ALA A 89 -32.88 -3.31 -26.68
C ALA A 89 -32.25 -4.71 -26.72
N GLN A 90 -31.89 -5.26 -25.56
CA GLN A 90 -31.38 -6.61 -25.39
C GLN A 90 -32.41 -7.60 -24.83
N PHE A 91 -33.70 -7.24 -24.83
CA PHE A 91 -34.79 -8.13 -24.39
C PHE A 91 -34.69 -9.47 -25.14
N SER A 92 -34.93 -10.34 -24.46
CA SER A 92 -34.86 -11.46 -23.61
C SER A 92 -33.41 -11.89 -23.27
N ALA A 93 -32.69 -11.08 -22.49
CA ALA A 93 -31.31 -11.39 -22.05
C ALA A 93 -31.15 -11.21 -20.55
N THR A 94 -30.22 -11.95 -19.98
CA THR A 94 -29.71 -11.78 -18.62
C THR A 94 -28.27 -11.29 -18.67
N SER A 95 -28.01 -10.12 -18.10
CA SER A 95 -26.67 -9.52 -18.06
C SER A 95 -26.05 -9.67 -16.67
N PHE A 96 -24.77 -10.04 -16.63
CA PHE A 96 -24.03 -10.19 -15.38
C PHE A 96 -22.53 -10.01 -15.58
N THR A 97 -21.84 -9.68 -14.49
CA THR A 97 -20.38 -9.74 -14.47
C THR A 97 -19.91 -10.93 -13.63
N VAL A 98 -18.74 -11.46 -13.97
CA VAL A 98 -18.08 -12.56 -13.26
C VAL A 98 -16.58 -12.29 -13.16
N LYS A 99 -16.01 -12.51 -11.99
CA LYS A 99 -14.57 -12.34 -11.74
C LYS A 99 -13.82 -13.64 -11.95
N GLU A 100 -12.66 -13.54 -12.60
CA GLU A 100 -11.74 -14.65 -12.80
C GLU A 100 -10.31 -14.25 -12.44
N PRO A 101 -9.45 -15.18 -11.96
CA PRO A 101 -8.03 -14.91 -11.72
C PRO A 101 -7.29 -14.61 -13.03
N TYR A 102 -6.27 -13.77 -12.96
CA TYR A 102 -5.39 -13.52 -14.11
C TYR A 102 -4.53 -14.74 -14.50
N GLY A 103 -3.97 -15.46 -13.52
CA GLY A 103 -3.07 -16.58 -13.79
C GLY A 103 -1.94 -16.71 -12.79
N VAL A 104 -0.72 -16.39 -13.20
CA VAL A 104 0.46 -16.35 -12.33
C VAL A 104 0.82 -14.91 -12.04
N ALA A 105 0.68 -14.51 -10.77
CA ALA A 105 1.02 -13.18 -10.29
C ALA A 105 2.46 -13.13 -9.77
N LEU A 106 3.16 -12.02 -10.00
CA LEU A 106 4.41 -11.67 -9.32
C LEU A 106 4.12 -10.67 -8.22
N ILE A 107 4.58 -10.94 -7.00
CA ILE A 107 4.47 -10.05 -5.84
C ILE A 107 5.89 -9.69 -5.40
N MET A 108 6.27 -8.42 -5.56
CA MET A 108 7.56 -7.88 -5.15
C MET A 108 7.35 -6.92 -3.99
N SER A 109 7.90 -7.23 -2.83
CA SER A 109 7.64 -6.50 -1.59
C SER A 109 8.89 -5.80 -1.03
N PRO A 110 8.70 -4.68 -0.30
CA PRO A 110 9.77 -3.88 0.26
C PRO A 110 10.27 -4.45 1.60
N TRP A 111 11.17 -3.72 2.23
CA TRP A 111 11.87 -4.10 3.45
C TRP A 111 11.34 -3.45 4.73
N ASN A 112 10.50 -2.42 4.63
CA ASN A 112 10.09 -1.62 5.79
C ASN A 112 9.00 -2.28 6.65
N TYR A 113 8.05 -2.95 6.02
CA TYR A 113 7.09 -3.87 6.65
C TYR A 113 7.14 -5.21 5.89
N PRO A 114 8.26 -5.92 6.02
CA PRO A 114 8.60 -7.02 5.11
C PRO A 114 7.63 -8.19 5.17
N PHE A 115 7.04 -8.45 6.32
CA PHE A 115 6.07 -9.54 6.49
C PHE A 115 4.69 -9.14 5.97
N MET A 116 4.13 -8.03 6.44
CA MET A 116 2.79 -7.57 6.08
C MET A 116 2.69 -7.28 4.57
N LEU A 117 3.61 -6.47 4.03
CA LEU A 117 3.59 -6.06 2.62
C LEU A 117 3.91 -7.21 1.64
N THR A 118 4.36 -8.36 2.15
CA THR A 118 4.46 -9.59 1.37
C THR A 118 3.18 -10.41 1.46
N MET A 119 2.62 -10.56 2.67
CA MET A 119 1.52 -11.48 2.91
C MET A 119 0.16 -10.94 2.47
N GLU A 120 -0.11 -9.64 2.62
CA GLU A 120 -1.42 -9.09 2.26
C GLU A 120 -1.72 -9.16 0.75
N PRO A 121 -0.79 -8.78 -0.16
CA PRO A 121 -1.01 -9.01 -1.58
C PRO A 121 -1.13 -10.50 -1.93
N LEU A 122 -0.37 -11.38 -1.26
CA LEU A 122 -0.47 -12.82 -1.46
C LEU A 122 -1.84 -13.37 -1.02
N ILE A 123 -2.41 -12.89 0.09
CA ILE A 123 -3.77 -13.22 0.52
C ILE A 123 -4.78 -12.84 -0.57
N GLY A 124 -4.65 -11.65 -1.15
CA GLY A 124 -5.47 -11.20 -2.27
C GLY A 124 -5.34 -12.10 -3.50
N ALA A 125 -4.12 -12.43 -3.90
CA ALA A 125 -3.85 -13.31 -5.05
C ALA A 125 -4.43 -14.73 -4.87
N ILE A 126 -4.27 -15.31 -3.68
CA ILE A 126 -4.84 -16.62 -3.33
C ILE A 126 -6.38 -16.56 -3.33
N ALA A 127 -6.97 -15.53 -2.74
CA ALA A 127 -8.42 -15.35 -2.68
C ALA A 127 -9.04 -15.21 -4.07
N ALA A 128 -8.40 -14.49 -4.96
CA ALA A 128 -8.80 -14.35 -6.36
C ALA A 128 -8.63 -15.65 -7.17
N GLY A 129 -7.72 -16.56 -6.76
CA GLY A 129 -7.50 -17.86 -7.41
C GLY A 129 -6.26 -17.90 -8.29
N ASN A 130 -5.30 -17.00 -8.10
CA ASN A 130 -4.03 -16.99 -8.83
C ASN A 130 -3.01 -17.96 -8.21
N CYS A 131 -2.06 -18.43 -9.01
CA CYS A 131 -0.75 -18.84 -8.54
C CYS A 131 0.12 -17.59 -8.30
N ALA A 132 1.15 -17.68 -7.46
CA ALA A 132 2.00 -16.52 -7.22
C ALA A 132 3.49 -16.89 -7.10
N VAL A 133 4.32 -15.99 -7.62
CA VAL A 133 5.74 -15.89 -7.30
C VAL A 133 5.90 -14.73 -6.32
N VAL A 134 6.52 -15.00 -5.18
CA VAL A 134 6.72 -14.03 -4.11
C VAL A 134 8.20 -13.70 -4.02
N LYS A 135 8.52 -12.42 -4.11
CA LYS A 135 9.90 -11.89 -4.04
C LYS A 135 10.01 -10.91 -2.87
N PRO A 136 10.28 -11.39 -1.65
CA PRO A 136 10.55 -10.52 -0.50
C PRO A 136 11.88 -9.78 -0.68
N SER A 137 12.05 -8.70 0.08
CA SER A 137 13.23 -7.84 -0.03
C SER A 137 14.50 -8.52 0.49
N ALA A 138 15.60 -8.37 -0.23
CA ALA A 138 16.93 -8.78 0.23
C ALA A 138 17.47 -7.93 1.40
N TYR A 139 16.90 -6.75 1.65
CA TYR A 139 17.32 -5.89 2.77
C TYR A 139 16.75 -6.35 4.13
N ALA A 140 15.75 -7.22 4.14
CA ALA A 140 15.20 -7.87 5.33
C ALA A 140 15.41 -9.40 5.26
N PRO A 141 16.67 -9.89 5.35
CA PRO A 141 17.00 -11.28 5.06
C PRO A 141 16.41 -12.27 6.07
N ALA A 142 16.37 -11.93 7.36
CA ALA A 142 15.81 -12.78 8.39
C ALA A 142 14.30 -12.98 8.19
N THR A 143 13.58 -11.90 7.93
CA THR A 143 12.14 -11.96 7.64
C THR A 143 11.86 -12.68 6.32
N SER A 144 12.66 -12.47 5.28
CA SER A 144 12.54 -13.18 3.99
C SER A 144 12.71 -14.69 4.16
N ALA A 145 13.67 -15.14 4.97
CA ALA A 145 13.88 -16.55 5.28
C ALA A 145 12.68 -17.18 6.01
N VAL A 146 12.09 -16.46 6.98
CA VAL A 146 10.87 -16.92 7.68
C VAL A 146 9.68 -16.99 6.73
N ILE A 147 9.47 -15.98 5.88
CA ILE A 147 8.44 -16.00 4.84
C ILE A 147 8.59 -17.23 3.94
N ARG A 148 9.80 -17.50 3.43
CA ARG A 148 10.07 -18.68 2.61
C ARG A 148 9.73 -19.97 3.32
N ARG A 149 10.12 -20.11 4.59
CA ARG A 149 9.85 -21.30 5.41
C ARG A 149 8.35 -21.54 5.56
N ILE A 150 7.59 -20.50 5.95
CA ILE A 150 6.14 -20.56 6.10
C ILE A 150 5.47 -20.96 4.79
N LEU A 151 5.82 -20.31 3.69
CA LEU A 151 5.16 -20.53 2.40
C LEU A 151 5.48 -21.91 1.81
N ARG A 152 6.72 -22.41 1.96
CA ARG A 152 7.09 -23.77 1.55
C ARG A 152 6.39 -24.86 2.39
N ALA A 153 6.17 -24.62 3.67
CA ALA A 153 5.39 -25.55 4.51
C ALA A 153 3.90 -25.55 4.16
N CYS A 154 3.40 -24.41 3.64
CA CYS A 154 1.99 -24.27 3.28
C CYS A 154 1.65 -24.78 1.88
N PHE A 155 2.52 -24.56 0.90
CA PHE A 155 2.18 -24.65 -0.51
C PHE A 155 3.26 -25.37 -1.33
N PRO A 156 2.88 -26.15 -2.33
CA PRO A 156 3.82 -26.67 -3.32
C PRO A 156 4.30 -25.52 -4.24
N GLU A 157 5.52 -25.63 -4.78
CA GLU A 157 6.16 -24.58 -5.60
C GLU A 157 5.40 -24.29 -6.89
N GLU A 158 4.66 -25.24 -7.42
CA GLU A 158 3.78 -25.02 -8.59
C GLU A 158 2.55 -24.17 -8.27
N TYR A 159 2.26 -23.91 -7.00
CA TYR A 159 1.18 -23.01 -6.58
C TYR A 159 1.73 -21.66 -6.08
N ILE A 160 2.56 -21.69 -5.04
CA ILE A 160 3.21 -20.50 -4.47
C ILE A 160 4.72 -20.76 -4.41
N PHE A 161 5.49 -19.92 -5.08
CA PHE A 161 6.93 -20.03 -5.16
C PHE A 161 7.62 -18.77 -4.60
N VAL A 162 8.62 -18.94 -3.74
CA VAL A 162 9.39 -17.83 -3.16
C VAL A 162 10.76 -17.75 -3.80
N VAL A 163 11.14 -16.56 -4.24
CA VAL A 163 12.46 -16.22 -4.77
C VAL A 163 13.12 -15.24 -3.82
N GLU A 164 14.19 -15.67 -3.17
CA GLU A 164 15.08 -14.78 -2.41
C GLU A 164 16.19 -14.27 -3.34
N GLY A 165 16.83 -13.18 -2.93
CA GLY A 165 17.94 -12.57 -3.65
C GLY A 165 17.76 -11.08 -3.85
N GLY A 166 18.71 -10.48 -4.57
CA GLY A 166 18.82 -9.04 -4.74
C GLY A 166 18.39 -8.54 -6.11
N ARG A 167 19.21 -7.61 -6.64
CA ARG A 167 18.93 -6.93 -7.92
C ARG A 167 18.94 -7.88 -9.10
N ALA A 168 19.84 -8.86 -9.13
CA ALA A 168 19.94 -9.83 -10.22
C ALA A 168 18.67 -10.69 -10.34
N GLU A 169 18.15 -11.17 -9.20
CA GLU A 169 16.91 -11.95 -9.15
C GLU A 169 15.68 -11.10 -9.51
N ASN A 170 15.66 -9.82 -9.11
CA ASN A 170 14.59 -8.89 -9.51
C ASN A 170 14.56 -8.74 -11.03
N GLN A 171 15.71 -8.50 -11.67
CA GLN A 171 15.80 -8.38 -13.11
C GLN A 171 15.39 -9.68 -13.82
N ALA A 172 15.92 -10.82 -13.35
CA ALA A 172 15.57 -12.14 -13.91
C ALA A 172 14.08 -12.47 -13.80
N LEU A 173 13.39 -11.98 -12.77
CA LEU A 173 11.94 -12.09 -12.63
C LEU A 173 11.21 -11.16 -13.60
N LEU A 174 11.59 -9.90 -13.65
CA LEU A 174 10.95 -8.89 -14.50
C LEU A 174 11.16 -9.15 -15.99
N ASP A 175 12.16 -9.96 -16.38
CA ASP A 175 12.35 -10.44 -17.74
C ASP A 175 11.43 -11.61 -18.12
N GLN A 176 10.69 -12.19 -17.13
CA GLN A 176 9.71 -13.23 -17.40
C GLN A 176 8.33 -12.62 -17.63
N ARG A 177 7.49 -13.32 -18.39
CA ARG A 177 6.09 -12.95 -18.55
C ARG A 177 5.29 -13.40 -17.33
N PHE A 178 4.62 -12.47 -16.68
CA PHE A 178 3.59 -12.71 -15.66
C PHE A 178 2.21 -12.26 -16.17
N ASP A 179 1.15 -12.72 -15.52
CA ASP A 179 -0.21 -12.36 -15.88
C ASP A 179 -0.72 -11.17 -15.03
N TYR A 180 -0.02 -10.89 -13.91
CA TYR A 180 -0.18 -9.71 -13.07
C TYR A 180 1.11 -9.41 -12.29
N ILE A 181 1.43 -8.13 -12.05
CA ILE A 181 2.54 -7.74 -11.18
C ILE A 181 2.04 -6.79 -10.10
N PHE A 182 2.29 -7.15 -8.85
CA PHE A 182 2.08 -6.29 -7.68
C PHE A 182 3.45 -5.90 -7.12
N PHE A 183 3.74 -4.62 -7.12
CA PHE A 183 5.01 -4.08 -6.65
C PHE A 183 4.79 -3.02 -5.59
N THR A 184 5.53 -3.12 -4.48
CA THR A 184 5.64 -2.07 -3.47
C THR A 184 7.10 -1.68 -3.30
N GLY A 185 7.44 -0.40 -3.42
CA GLY A 185 8.81 0.09 -3.31
C GLY A 185 9.02 1.50 -3.82
N GLY A 186 10.25 1.88 -4.11
CA GLY A 186 10.60 3.22 -4.58
C GLY A 186 10.18 3.49 -6.02
N VAL A 187 9.92 4.75 -6.34
CA VAL A 187 9.42 5.24 -7.64
C VAL A 187 10.31 4.80 -8.81
N THR A 188 11.63 4.86 -8.66
CA THR A 188 12.58 4.47 -9.72
C THR A 188 12.40 3.01 -10.14
N VAL A 189 12.29 2.10 -9.17
CA VAL A 189 12.07 0.68 -9.44
C VAL A 189 10.65 0.43 -9.95
N GLY A 190 9.65 1.17 -9.44
CA GLY A 190 8.28 1.11 -9.96
C GLY A 190 8.18 1.45 -11.44
N LYS A 191 8.88 2.48 -11.90
CA LYS A 191 8.99 2.82 -13.33
C LYS A 191 9.63 1.68 -14.15
N GLU A 192 10.67 1.03 -13.61
CA GLU A 192 11.30 -0.13 -14.24
C GLU A 192 10.34 -1.33 -14.35
N VAL A 193 9.61 -1.64 -13.28
CA VAL A 193 8.57 -2.68 -13.27
C VAL A 193 7.53 -2.42 -14.35
N MET A 194 7.03 -1.19 -14.43
CA MET A 194 6.06 -0.79 -15.45
C MET A 194 6.61 -0.94 -16.88
N ALA A 195 7.85 -0.50 -17.12
CA ALA A 195 8.50 -0.63 -18.43
C ALA A 195 8.68 -2.10 -18.85
N LYS A 196 9.03 -2.98 -17.92
CA LYS A 196 9.16 -4.42 -18.17
C LYS A 196 7.78 -5.07 -18.40
N ALA A 197 6.77 -4.74 -17.61
CA ALA A 197 5.41 -5.22 -17.74
C ALA A 197 4.78 -4.84 -19.09
N ALA A 198 5.08 -3.65 -19.60
CA ALA A 198 4.59 -3.15 -20.89
C ALA A 198 4.95 -4.04 -22.07
N LYS A 199 6.10 -4.74 -22.03
CA LYS A 199 6.53 -5.68 -23.08
C LYS A 199 5.55 -6.83 -23.30
N HIS A 200 4.75 -7.16 -22.29
CA HIS A 200 3.81 -8.27 -22.30
C HIS A 200 2.36 -7.82 -22.09
N LEU A 201 2.11 -6.50 -22.02
CA LEU A 201 0.83 -5.90 -21.64
C LEU A 201 0.33 -6.45 -20.28
N THR A 202 1.26 -6.75 -19.38
CA THR A 202 0.93 -7.24 -18.04
C THR A 202 0.39 -6.10 -17.19
N PRO A 203 -0.83 -6.20 -16.63
CA PRO A 203 -1.36 -5.21 -15.71
C PRO A 203 -0.53 -5.17 -14.42
N VAL A 204 -0.42 -3.97 -13.84
CA VAL A 204 0.39 -3.73 -12.64
C VAL A 204 -0.40 -2.97 -11.58
N THR A 205 -0.11 -3.26 -10.31
CA THR A 205 -0.35 -2.37 -9.18
C THR A 205 1.01 -1.92 -8.67
N LEU A 206 1.17 -0.61 -8.52
CA LEU A 206 2.40 0.02 -8.02
C LEU A 206 2.05 0.82 -6.77
N GLU A 207 2.54 0.36 -5.62
CA GLU A 207 2.47 1.06 -4.34
C GLU A 207 3.83 1.72 -4.11
N LEU A 208 3.89 3.02 -4.34
CA LEU A 208 5.12 3.78 -4.32
C LEU A 208 5.18 4.71 -3.11
N GLY A 209 6.26 5.45 -2.96
CA GLY A 209 6.41 6.44 -1.92
C GLY A 209 5.94 7.83 -2.35
N GLY A 210 6.36 8.81 -1.58
CA GLY A 210 6.12 10.22 -1.86
C GLY A 210 6.27 11.04 -0.60
N LYS A 211 6.31 12.38 -0.75
CA LYS A 211 6.38 13.29 0.39
C LYS A 211 4.97 13.59 0.90
N SER A 212 4.52 12.80 1.88
CA SER A 212 3.18 12.90 2.47
C SER A 212 3.07 14.13 3.40
N PRO A 213 2.30 15.18 3.04
CA PRO A 213 2.14 16.37 3.85
C PRO A 213 1.31 16.10 5.10
N CYS A 214 1.68 16.80 6.18
CA CYS A 214 0.87 16.94 7.37
C CYS A 214 0.57 18.41 7.61
N VAL A 215 -0.69 18.80 7.65
CA VAL A 215 -1.13 20.19 7.76
C VAL A 215 -1.77 20.41 9.15
N VAL A 216 -1.33 21.44 9.86
CA VAL A 216 -1.84 21.81 11.17
C VAL A 216 -2.35 23.26 11.12
N ASP A 217 -3.67 23.43 11.14
CA ASP A 217 -4.30 24.74 11.17
C ASP A 217 -4.47 25.27 12.61
N ARG A 218 -4.69 26.56 12.76
CA ARG A 218 -4.85 27.21 14.07
C ARG A 218 -6.03 26.69 14.91
N THR A 219 -7.01 26.02 14.30
CA THR A 219 -8.15 25.45 15.03
C THR A 219 -7.89 24.04 15.53
N ALA A 220 -6.75 23.43 15.17
CA ALA A 220 -6.39 22.10 15.60
C ALA A 220 -6.26 21.99 17.13
N LYS A 221 -6.57 20.80 17.66
CA LYS A 221 -6.21 20.48 19.06
C LYS A 221 -4.73 20.15 19.11
N LEU A 222 -3.89 21.17 19.33
CA LEU A 222 -2.44 21.12 19.10
C LEU A 222 -1.72 19.97 19.83
N GLU A 223 -2.01 19.77 21.12
CA GLU A 223 -1.39 18.69 21.88
C GLU A 223 -1.76 17.30 21.31
N LEU A 224 -3.03 17.11 20.93
CA LEU A 224 -3.48 15.86 20.33
C LEU A 224 -2.88 15.67 18.92
N ALA A 225 -2.79 16.74 18.13
CA ALA A 225 -2.15 16.72 16.81
C ALA A 225 -0.68 16.32 16.95
N ALA A 226 0.08 16.97 17.83
CA ALA A 226 1.48 16.67 18.10
C ALA A 226 1.69 15.20 18.52
N LYS A 227 0.83 14.68 19.41
CA LYS A 227 0.84 13.26 19.83
C LYS A 227 0.68 12.31 18.65
N ARG A 228 -0.33 12.55 17.79
CA ARG A 228 -0.66 11.68 16.65
C ARG A 228 0.38 11.79 15.53
N ILE A 229 0.93 12.97 15.32
CA ILE A 229 2.00 13.21 14.36
C ILE A 229 3.29 12.52 14.81
N ALA A 230 3.68 12.68 16.09
CA ALA A 230 4.83 11.98 16.67
C ALA A 230 4.69 10.47 16.52
N PHE A 231 3.54 9.89 16.85
CA PHE A 231 3.26 8.46 16.67
C PHE A 231 3.39 8.03 15.21
N GLY A 232 2.70 8.71 14.29
CA GLY A 232 2.71 8.32 12.87
C GLY A 232 4.07 8.48 12.20
N LYS A 233 4.88 9.45 12.64
CA LYS A 233 6.24 9.64 12.14
C LYS A 233 7.23 8.65 12.72
N LEU A 234 7.12 8.34 14.00
CA LEU A 234 8.10 7.50 14.69
C LEU A 234 7.83 6.00 14.60
N LEU A 235 6.62 5.61 14.18
CA LEU A 235 6.34 4.23 13.85
C LEU A 235 7.34 3.74 12.78
N ASN A 236 7.99 2.61 13.02
CA ASN A 236 9.04 2.07 12.17
C ASN A 236 10.19 3.06 11.91
N CYS A 237 10.48 3.96 12.88
CA CYS A 237 11.48 5.02 12.74
C CYS A 237 11.27 5.91 11.50
N GLY A 238 10.00 6.15 11.12
CA GLY A 238 9.66 6.94 9.93
C GLY A 238 9.89 6.25 8.59
N GLN A 239 10.32 4.99 8.58
CA GLN A 239 10.52 4.18 7.38
C GLN A 239 9.18 3.63 6.86
N THR A 240 8.24 4.53 6.58
CA THR A 240 6.85 4.24 6.23
C THR A 240 6.43 5.15 5.08
N CYS A 241 5.93 4.58 3.99
CA CYS A 241 5.51 5.32 2.79
C CYS A 241 4.40 6.35 3.03
N VAL A 242 3.65 6.20 4.13
CA VAL A 242 2.63 7.12 4.59
C VAL A 242 3.02 7.89 5.86
N ALA A 243 4.28 7.84 6.32
CA ALA A 243 4.70 8.67 7.44
C ALA A 243 4.48 10.15 7.10
N PRO A 244 4.03 10.99 8.04
CA PRO A 244 4.09 12.44 7.87
C PRO A 244 5.50 12.83 7.45
N ASP A 245 5.69 13.24 6.17
CA ASP A 245 7.03 13.47 5.64
C ASP A 245 7.54 14.87 6.00
N TYR A 246 6.66 15.87 5.86
CA TYR A 246 6.87 17.26 6.31
C TYR A 246 5.60 17.84 6.92
N ILE A 247 5.74 18.88 7.74
CA ILE A 247 4.65 19.47 8.50
C ILE A 247 4.49 20.94 8.10
N LEU A 248 3.37 21.27 7.47
CA LEU A 248 2.92 22.63 7.24
C LEU A 248 2.12 23.06 8.46
N VAL A 249 2.60 24.02 9.21
CA VAL A 249 1.92 24.52 10.41
C VAL A 249 1.60 26.01 10.28
N GLU A 250 0.37 26.41 10.59
CA GLU A 250 0.00 27.82 10.59
C GLU A 250 0.86 28.60 11.59
N ARG A 251 1.51 29.66 11.15
CA ARG A 251 2.53 30.42 11.89
C ARG A 251 2.06 30.82 13.29
N SER A 252 0.80 31.19 13.43
CA SER A 252 0.20 31.60 14.70
C SER A 252 0.22 30.56 15.81
N VAL A 253 0.37 29.27 15.49
CA VAL A 253 0.35 28.15 16.45
C VAL A 253 1.61 27.31 16.41
N LYS A 254 2.62 27.68 15.60
CA LYS A 254 3.86 26.92 15.42
C LYS A 254 4.59 26.64 16.71
N ASP A 255 4.86 27.70 17.49
CA ASP A 255 5.68 27.57 18.72
C ASP A 255 5.01 26.69 19.78
N GLU A 256 3.72 26.86 19.99
CA GLU A 256 2.93 26.02 20.89
C GLU A 256 2.92 24.56 20.41
N PHE A 257 2.73 24.33 19.10
CA PHE A 257 2.78 22.99 18.51
C PHE A 257 4.14 22.32 18.72
N LEU A 258 5.25 23.04 18.54
CA LEU A 258 6.61 22.54 18.75
C LEU A 258 6.86 22.11 20.20
N VAL A 259 6.33 22.84 21.18
CA VAL A 259 6.42 22.45 22.60
C VAL A 259 5.73 21.09 22.82
N TYR A 260 4.52 20.91 22.27
CA TYR A 260 3.81 19.63 22.41
C TYR A 260 4.50 18.51 21.62
N LEU A 261 5.05 18.79 20.45
CA LEU A 261 5.73 17.77 19.62
C LEU A 261 6.95 17.22 20.36
N LYS A 262 7.83 18.10 20.90
CA LYS A 262 8.98 17.72 21.73
C LYS A 262 8.55 16.89 22.94
N LYS A 263 7.53 17.33 23.67
CA LYS A 263 6.94 16.62 24.83
C LYS A 263 6.56 15.18 24.48
N TRP A 264 5.83 14.98 23.36
CA TRP A 264 5.34 13.66 23.00
C TRP A 264 6.42 12.73 22.45
N ILE A 265 7.45 13.26 21.75
CA ILE A 265 8.60 12.49 21.32
C ILE A 265 9.32 11.92 22.57
N VAL A 266 9.65 12.78 23.54
CA VAL A 266 10.30 12.36 24.78
C VAL A 266 9.44 11.37 25.59
N ARG A 267 8.13 11.59 25.63
CA ARG A 267 7.22 10.68 26.35
C ARG A 267 7.15 9.29 25.72
N MET A 268 7.32 9.15 24.40
CA MET A 268 7.24 7.87 23.70
C MET A 268 8.54 7.07 23.77
N TYR A 269 9.69 7.74 23.64
CA TYR A 269 10.95 7.04 23.48
C TYR A 269 12.06 7.48 24.45
N GLY A 270 11.81 8.44 25.35
CA GLY A 270 12.81 8.99 26.28
C GLY A 270 13.54 10.20 25.71
N ALA A 271 14.47 10.73 26.47
CA ALA A 271 15.29 11.88 26.06
C ALA A 271 16.25 11.51 24.92
N ASP A 272 16.80 10.32 24.99
CA ASP A 272 17.56 9.69 23.89
C ASP A 272 16.86 8.42 23.43
N ALA A 273 16.22 8.50 22.28
CA ALA A 273 15.49 7.37 21.69
C ALA A 273 16.43 6.22 21.28
N THR A 274 17.72 6.48 21.04
CA THR A 274 18.69 5.44 20.64
C THR A 274 19.06 4.49 21.79
N GLU A 275 18.75 4.88 23.03
CA GLU A 275 18.89 4.04 24.22
C GLU A 275 17.64 3.20 24.50
N ASN A 276 16.55 3.43 23.79
CA ASN A 276 15.28 2.74 24.00
C ASN A 276 15.23 1.43 23.19
N ASP A 277 15.12 0.31 23.89
CA ASP A 277 15.07 -1.03 23.30
C ASP A 277 13.92 -1.24 22.28
N ALA A 278 12.84 -0.48 22.41
CA ALA A 278 11.70 -0.56 21.50
C ALA A 278 11.86 0.33 20.25
N TYR A 279 12.88 1.18 20.21
CA TYR A 279 13.08 2.09 19.09
C TYR A 279 13.71 1.38 17.89
N VAL A 280 13.04 1.48 16.74
CA VAL A 280 13.44 0.83 15.49
C VAL A 280 14.74 1.43 14.96
N LYS A 281 15.59 0.59 14.35
CA LYS A 281 16.81 1.02 13.65
C LYS A 281 16.56 1.29 12.19
N MET A 282 17.45 2.03 11.53
CA MET A 282 17.49 2.10 10.07
C MET A 282 17.83 0.72 9.51
N ILE A 283 17.21 0.35 8.39
CA ILE A 283 17.35 -1.00 7.83
C ILE A 283 18.82 -1.37 7.51
N ASN A 284 19.62 -0.41 7.10
CA ASN A 284 21.03 -0.62 6.80
C ASN A 284 21.82 0.70 6.81
N ARG A 285 23.16 0.58 6.73
CA ARG A 285 24.08 1.73 6.73
C ARG A 285 23.81 2.72 5.60
N LYS A 286 23.50 2.25 4.40
CA LYS A 286 23.21 3.14 3.25
C LYS A 286 22.04 4.08 3.54
N HIS A 287 20.93 3.56 4.08
CA HIS A 287 19.76 4.38 4.42
C HIS A 287 20.01 5.27 5.63
N PHE A 288 20.80 4.79 6.59
CA PHE A 288 21.26 5.57 7.73
C PHE A 288 22.07 6.80 7.27
N ASP A 289 23.11 6.61 6.46
CA ASP A 289 23.96 7.69 5.95
C ASP A 289 23.16 8.69 5.10
N ARG A 290 22.21 8.20 4.29
CA ARG A 290 21.33 9.08 3.52
C ARG A 290 20.47 9.97 4.41
N VAL A 291 19.87 9.41 5.45
CA VAL A 291 18.95 10.17 6.32
C VAL A 291 19.70 11.12 7.24
N THR A 292 20.85 10.73 7.79
CA THR A 292 21.69 11.64 8.58
C THR A 292 22.20 12.80 7.74
N GLY A 293 22.50 12.56 6.45
CA GLY A 293 22.90 13.62 5.51
C GLY A 293 21.79 14.63 5.16
N LEU A 294 20.53 14.38 5.55
CA LEU A 294 19.43 15.33 5.40
C LEU A 294 19.27 16.28 6.60
N ILE A 295 19.99 16.04 7.68
CA ILE A 295 19.91 16.86 8.90
C ILE A 295 20.79 18.10 8.71
N ASP A 296 20.16 19.26 8.58
CA ASP A 296 20.83 20.55 8.62
C ASP A 296 21.04 20.98 10.09
N PRO A 297 22.29 21.02 10.59
CA PRO A 297 22.55 21.34 12.00
C PRO A 297 22.06 22.74 12.42
N GLU A 298 22.02 23.71 11.50
CA GLU A 298 21.58 25.08 11.78
C GLU A 298 20.07 25.17 12.03
N LYS A 299 19.29 24.19 11.53
CA LYS A 299 17.82 24.13 11.67
C LYS A 299 17.35 23.18 12.77
N VAL A 300 18.27 22.46 13.43
CA VAL A 300 17.91 21.52 14.50
C VAL A 300 17.44 22.26 15.74
N VAL A 301 16.19 22.03 16.13
CA VAL A 301 15.61 22.57 17.37
C VAL A 301 15.32 21.49 18.41
N PHE A 302 15.49 20.22 18.03
CA PHE A 302 15.38 19.06 18.93
C PHE A 302 16.03 17.82 18.27
N GLY A 303 16.71 16.98 19.07
CA GLY A 303 17.38 15.76 18.59
C GLY A 303 18.67 16.08 17.83
N GLY A 304 18.80 15.54 16.63
CA GLY A 304 19.97 15.75 15.75
C GLY A 304 21.11 14.77 15.97
N GLY A 305 21.04 13.92 16.99
CA GLY A 305 22.04 12.89 17.27
C GLY A 305 21.73 11.54 16.61
N TRP A 306 22.72 10.65 16.61
CA TRP A 306 22.56 9.28 16.12
C TRP A 306 23.56 8.33 16.78
N ASN A 307 23.28 7.03 16.67
CA ASN A 307 24.18 5.97 17.13
C ASN A 307 24.62 5.13 15.92
N GLU A 308 25.88 5.28 15.51
CA GLU A 308 26.43 4.58 14.35
C GLU A 308 26.52 3.06 14.52
N ARG A 309 26.74 2.59 15.77
CA ARG A 309 26.83 1.15 16.04
C ARG A 309 25.52 0.44 15.88
N THR A 310 24.42 1.06 16.32
CA THR A 310 23.07 0.49 16.24
C THR A 310 22.33 0.93 14.99
N VAL A 311 22.90 1.84 14.18
CA VAL A 311 22.30 2.51 13.00
C VAL A 311 20.94 3.13 13.33
N GLN A 312 20.84 3.79 14.50
CA GLN A 312 19.66 4.49 14.96
C GLN A 312 19.87 6.00 14.90
N ILE A 313 18.83 6.73 14.49
CA ILE A 313 18.82 8.19 14.38
C ILE A 313 17.81 8.73 15.38
N GLN A 314 18.17 9.69 16.21
CA GLN A 314 17.25 10.34 17.13
C GLN A 314 16.10 11.02 16.35
N PRO A 315 14.86 11.03 16.89
CA PRO A 315 13.83 11.90 16.39
C PRO A 315 14.32 13.34 16.32
N THR A 316 14.34 13.91 15.12
CA THR A 316 14.98 15.21 14.87
C THR A 316 13.94 16.19 14.33
N ILE A 317 13.77 17.33 14.99
CA ILE A 317 12.92 18.42 14.51
C ILE A 317 13.79 19.48 13.86
N LEU A 318 13.51 19.78 12.58
CA LEU A 318 14.10 20.91 11.85
C LEU A 318 13.03 22.00 11.76
N ASP A 319 13.36 23.21 12.21
CA ASP A 319 12.44 24.36 12.15
C ASP A 319 12.83 25.33 11.01
N ASP A 320 11.90 26.15 10.62
CA ASP A 320 12.04 27.13 9.52
C ASP A 320 12.60 26.50 8.23
N VAL A 321 12.11 25.28 7.93
CA VAL A 321 12.45 24.57 6.70
C VAL A 321 11.76 25.23 5.50
N THR A 322 12.51 25.34 4.41
CA THR A 322 12.03 25.87 3.13
C THR A 322 11.86 24.78 2.06
N ALA A 323 11.27 25.13 0.94
CA ALA A 323 11.10 24.21 -0.17
C ALA A 323 12.43 23.74 -0.80
N GLU A 324 13.47 24.54 -0.66
CA GLU A 324 14.80 24.38 -1.27
C GLU A 324 15.73 23.50 -0.44
N ASP A 325 15.41 23.30 0.85
CA ASP A 325 16.24 22.50 1.75
C ASP A 325 16.36 21.03 1.29
N ALA A 326 17.51 20.42 1.55
CA ALA A 326 17.81 19.04 1.15
C ALA A 326 16.73 18.04 1.62
N VAL A 327 16.23 18.23 2.84
CA VAL A 327 15.17 17.40 3.44
C VAL A 327 13.85 17.45 2.68
N MET A 328 13.65 18.47 1.82
CA MET A 328 12.44 18.66 1.01
C MET A 328 12.57 18.14 -0.43
N GLN A 329 13.76 17.72 -0.88
CA GLN A 329 13.99 17.29 -2.26
C GLN A 329 13.63 15.83 -2.53
N GLU A 330 13.65 14.99 -1.50
CA GLU A 330 13.28 13.56 -1.60
C GLU A 330 12.43 13.11 -0.41
N GLU A 331 11.79 11.93 -0.53
CA GLU A 331 11.12 11.27 0.59
C GLU A 331 12.12 10.95 1.70
N ILE A 332 11.86 11.41 2.92
CA ILE A 332 12.81 11.28 4.04
C ILE A 332 12.99 9.81 4.43
N PHE A 333 11.89 9.08 4.62
CA PHE A 333 11.89 7.68 5.06
C PHE A 333 12.77 7.45 6.30
N GLY A 334 12.61 8.34 7.27
CA GLY A 334 13.38 8.41 8.50
C GLY A 334 12.75 9.34 9.55
N PRO A 335 13.31 9.47 10.77
CA PRO A 335 12.67 10.10 11.91
C PRO A 335 12.91 11.63 11.97
N ILE A 336 12.90 12.31 10.84
CA ILE A 336 13.08 13.76 10.76
C ILE A 336 11.72 14.44 10.56
N PHE A 337 11.46 15.49 11.32
CA PHE A 337 10.25 16.31 11.29
C PHE A 337 10.59 17.71 10.74
N PRO A 338 10.55 17.93 9.42
CA PRO A 338 10.68 19.28 8.87
C PRO A 338 9.41 20.09 9.16
N ILE A 339 9.58 21.26 9.75
CA ILE A 339 8.52 22.21 10.08
C ILE A 339 8.59 23.38 9.11
N LEU A 340 7.52 23.57 8.34
CA LEU A 340 7.37 24.66 7.40
C LEU A 340 6.22 25.56 7.88
N PRO A 341 6.51 26.77 8.39
CA PRO A 341 5.47 27.72 8.76
C PRO A 341 4.76 28.24 7.52
N VAL A 342 3.43 28.33 7.56
CA VAL A 342 2.59 28.95 6.53
C VAL A 342 1.74 30.07 7.13
N ASP A 343 1.47 31.10 6.35
CA ASP A 343 0.66 32.24 6.80
C ASP A 343 -0.84 31.98 6.63
N SER A 344 -1.20 31.02 5.77
CA SER A 344 -2.60 30.62 5.57
C SER A 344 -2.73 29.18 5.07
N MET A 345 -3.92 28.61 5.24
CA MET A 345 -4.25 27.28 4.69
C MET A 345 -4.35 27.27 3.16
N ALA A 346 -4.57 28.42 2.54
CA ALA A 346 -4.51 28.55 1.08
C ALA A 346 -3.07 28.39 0.56
N GLU A 347 -2.10 28.96 1.26
CA GLU A 347 -0.67 28.76 0.97
C GLU A 347 -0.27 27.28 1.13
N ALA A 348 -0.71 26.62 2.20
CA ALA A 348 -0.47 25.18 2.40
C ALA A 348 -1.05 24.35 1.25
N GLU A 349 -2.28 24.64 0.82
CA GLU A 349 -2.93 23.97 -0.31
C GLU A 349 -2.14 24.18 -1.60
N GLU A 350 -1.73 25.41 -1.91
CA GLU A 350 -0.93 25.75 -3.08
C GLU A 350 0.43 25.04 -3.05
N PHE A 351 1.10 25.04 -1.89
CA PHE A 351 2.38 24.39 -1.70
C PHE A 351 2.30 22.87 -2.00
N ILE A 352 1.24 22.21 -1.57
CA ILE A 352 1.03 20.77 -1.83
C ILE A 352 0.69 20.54 -3.32
N CYS A 353 -0.20 21.33 -3.89
CA CYS A 353 -0.68 21.16 -5.27
C CYS A 353 0.40 21.41 -6.32
N LYS A 354 1.45 22.19 -6.02
CA LYS A 354 2.61 22.40 -6.90
C LYS A 354 3.57 21.20 -6.97
N ARG A 355 3.37 20.18 -6.13
CA ARG A 355 4.23 18.99 -6.02
C ARG A 355 3.56 17.75 -6.62
N GLU A 356 4.36 16.69 -6.75
CA GLU A 356 3.83 15.37 -7.11
C GLU A 356 2.77 14.90 -6.09
N LYS A 357 1.73 14.25 -6.59
CA LYS A 357 0.62 13.76 -5.77
C LYS A 357 1.10 12.77 -4.73
N PRO A 358 0.97 13.07 -3.42
CA PRO A 358 1.48 12.22 -2.36
C PRO A 358 0.63 10.96 -2.19
N LEU A 359 1.24 9.93 -1.59
CA LEU A 359 0.52 8.71 -1.21
C LEU A 359 -0.47 8.99 -0.08
N ALA A 360 -0.09 9.82 0.91
CA ALA A 360 -0.98 10.20 1.99
C ALA A 360 -1.00 11.73 2.22
N LEU A 361 -2.11 12.21 2.82
CA LEU A 361 -2.26 13.57 3.33
C LEU A 361 -2.93 13.53 4.69
N TYR A 362 -2.44 14.36 5.62
CA TYR A 362 -2.97 14.50 6.97
C TYR A 362 -3.35 15.94 7.23
N LEU A 363 -4.58 16.18 7.69
CA LEU A 363 -5.05 17.51 8.02
C LEU A 363 -5.59 17.53 9.45
N PHE A 364 -4.99 18.36 10.31
CA PHE A 364 -5.43 18.61 11.66
C PHE A 364 -6.19 19.94 11.72
N THR A 365 -7.48 19.86 11.93
CA THR A 365 -8.39 21.03 11.93
C THR A 365 -9.70 20.73 12.68
N GLN A 366 -10.33 21.75 13.25
CA GLN A 366 -11.71 21.71 13.69
C GLN A 366 -12.66 22.40 12.70
N ASN A 367 -12.11 23.02 11.65
CA ASN A 367 -12.89 23.68 10.61
C ASN A 367 -13.34 22.67 9.54
N LYS A 368 -14.61 22.28 9.59
CA LYS A 368 -15.21 21.32 8.65
C LYS A 368 -15.17 21.80 7.20
N ALA A 369 -15.36 23.10 6.97
CA ALA A 369 -15.32 23.68 5.61
C ALA A 369 -13.90 23.57 5.00
N LEU A 370 -12.87 23.77 5.83
CA LEU A 370 -11.48 23.57 5.41
C LEU A 370 -11.22 22.10 5.08
N ALA A 371 -11.69 21.18 5.92
CA ALA A 371 -11.53 19.74 5.65
C ALA A 371 -12.17 19.34 4.31
N GLU A 372 -13.42 19.77 4.06
CA GLU A 372 -14.12 19.51 2.80
C GLU A 372 -13.41 20.14 1.61
N ARG A 373 -12.82 21.34 1.78
CA ARG A 373 -12.02 21.99 0.75
C ARG A 373 -10.80 21.18 0.37
N PHE A 374 -10.01 20.72 1.35
CA PHE A 374 -8.83 19.87 1.10
C PHE A 374 -9.21 18.55 0.43
N LEU A 375 -10.26 17.89 0.88
CA LEU A 375 -10.76 16.64 0.27
C LEU A 375 -11.19 16.83 -1.19
N ARG A 376 -11.65 18.02 -1.56
CA ARG A 376 -12.16 18.31 -2.91
C ARG A 376 -11.07 18.76 -3.87
N TYR A 377 -10.10 19.56 -3.41
CA TYR A 377 -9.19 20.28 -4.30
C TYR A 377 -7.74 19.80 -4.23
N VAL A 378 -7.33 19.11 -3.17
CA VAL A 378 -5.96 18.58 -3.05
C VAL A 378 -5.93 17.12 -3.48
N PRO A 379 -5.16 16.74 -4.53
CA PRO A 379 -5.07 15.34 -4.97
C PRO A 379 -4.07 14.56 -4.11
N PHE A 380 -4.48 13.39 -3.60
CA PHE A 380 -3.64 12.44 -2.84
C PHE A 380 -4.23 11.03 -2.90
N GLY A 381 -3.44 10.00 -2.52
CA GLY A 381 -3.90 8.61 -2.54
C GLY A 381 -4.92 8.31 -1.46
N GLY A 382 -4.62 8.63 -0.22
CA GLY A 382 -5.50 8.47 0.94
C GLY A 382 -5.03 9.32 2.12
N GLY A 383 -5.76 9.34 3.25
CA GLY A 383 -5.33 10.20 4.36
C GLY A 383 -6.25 10.19 5.56
N CYS A 384 -5.95 11.05 6.52
CA CYS A 384 -6.73 11.21 7.74
C CYS A 384 -7.04 12.67 8.02
N ILE A 385 -8.23 12.92 8.55
CA ILE A 385 -8.56 14.17 9.23
C ILE A 385 -8.38 13.95 10.73
N ASN A 386 -7.56 14.79 11.36
CA ASN A 386 -7.23 14.75 12.79
C ASN A 386 -6.54 13.46 13.27
N ASP A 387 -5.91 12.70 12.35
CA ASP A 387 -5.05 11.57 12.70
C ASP A 387 -3.98 11.37 11.63
N THR A 388 -3.12 10.36 11.81
CA THR A 388 -2.10 9.96 10.84
C THR A 388 -2.16 8.45 10.60
N ILE A 389 -1.70 7.97 9.47
CA ILE A 389 -1.47 6.58 9.07
C ILE A 389 -2.65 5.59 9.19
N ILE A 390 -3.60 5.76 10.10
CA ILE A 390 -4.64 4.76 10.41
C ILE A 390 -5.62 4.47 9.26
N HIS A 391 -5.65 5.29 8.21
CA HIS A 391 -6.49 5.04 7.02
C HIS A 391 -6.13 3.74 6.30
N LEU A 392 -4.89 3.26 6.44
CA LEU A 392 -4.46 1.96 5.91
C LEU A 392 -4.79 0.77 6.84
N ALA A 393 -5.11 1.03 8.12
CA ALA A 393 -5.34 -0.02 9.12
C ALA A 393 -6.75 -0.63 9.06
N THR A 394 -7.33 -0.71 7.87
CA THR A 394 -8.68 -1.29 7.67
C THR A 394 -8.81 -2.02 6.34
N SER A 395 -9.32 -3.25 6.39
CA SER A 395 -9.67 -4.02 5.18
C SER A 395 -10.99 -3.56 4.53
N ARG A 396 -11.65 -2.50 5.05
CA ARG A 396 -12.94 -2.04 4.52
C ARG A 396 -12.82 -0.97 3.44
N MET A 397 -11.66 -0.34 3.35
CA MET A 397 -11.34 0.66 2.33
C MET A 397 -10.14 0.19 1.52
N GLY A 398 -10.09 0.57 0.26
CA GLY A 398 -8.89 0.38 -0.56
C GLY A 398 -7.80 1.37 -0.15
N TYR A 399 -6.56 0.95 -0.32
CA TYR A 399 -5.36 1.74 -0.11
C TYR A 399 -4.54 1.73 -1.41
N GLY A 400 -4.01 2.86 -1.81
CA GLY A 400 -3.18 2.99 -3.01
C GLY A 400 -2.91 4.45 -3.38
N GLY A 401 -1.88 4.64 -4.20
CA GLY A 401 -1.41 5.94 -4.66
C GLY A 401 -2.08 6.43 -5.94
N VAL A 402 -1.72 7.64 -6.36
CA VAL A 402 -2.15 8.28 -7.60
C VAL A 402 -1.00 9.05 -8.26
N GLY A 403 -0.79 8.88 -9.56
CA GLY A 403 0.31 9.55 -10.28
C GLY A 403 1.68 9.09 -9.78
N GLY A 404 2.51 10.02 -9.29
CA GLY A 404 3.86 9.74 -8.78
C GLY A 404 3.90 8.78 -7.59
N SER A 405 2.82 8.70 -6.78
CA SER A 405 2.72 7.81 -5.63
C SER A 405 2.23 6.40 -5.95
N GLY A 406 1.79 6.13 -7.19
CA GLY A 406 1.43 4.77 -7.59
C GLY A 406 0.20 4.68 -8.47
N MET A 407 -0.26 3.44 -8.69
CA MET A 407 -1.48 3.10 -9.42
C MET A 407 -2.07 1.79 -8.93
N GLY A 408 -3.40 1.70 -8.98
CA GLY A 408 -4.14 0.58 -8.40
C GLY A 408 -4.44 0.79 -6.92
N SER A 409 -4.97 -0.22 -6.29
CA SER A 409 -5.23 -0.23 -4.84
C SER A 409 -5.43 -1.65 -4.35
N TYR A 410 -5.24 -1.88 -3.05
CA TYR A 410 -5.45 -3.18 -2.41
C TYR A 410 -6.09 -3.01 -1.03
N HIS A 411 -6.14 -3.98 -0.20
CA HIS A 411 -6.90 -4.22 1.04
C HIS A 411 -8.33 -4.70 0.81
N GLY A 412 -8.70 -5.75 1.49
CA GLY A 412 -10.05 -6.33 1.51
C GLY A 412 -10.60 -6.64 0.12
N LYS A 413 -11.76 -6.05 -0.16
CA LYS A 413 -12.42 -6.23 -1.47
C LYS A 413 -11.55 -5.77 -2.63
N LYS A 414 -10.80 -4.68 -2.46
CA LYS A 414 -9.91 -4.16 -3.50
C LYS A 414 -8.79 -5.15 -3.83
N SER A 415 -8.19 -5.84 -2.83
CA SER A 415 -7.23 -6.91 -3.09
C SER A 415 -7.82 -8.00 -3.96
N PHE A 416 -9.05 -8.46 -3.65
CA PHE A 416 -9.73 -9.48 -4.46
C PHE A 416 -9.98 -8.99 -5.90
N GLU A 417 -10.41 -7.74 -6.06
CA GLU A 417 -10.64 -7.11 -7.37
C GLU A 417 -9.35 -6.90 -8.15
N THR A 418 -8.29 -6.42 -7.51
CA THR A 418 -6.97 -6.17 -8.09
C THR A 418 -6.36 -7.42 -8.72
N PHE A 419 -6.52 -8.58 -8.07
CA PHE A 419 -6.04 -9.85 -8.60
C PHE A 419 -7.07 -10.62 -9.44
N SER A 420 -8.17 -9.97 -9.85
CA SER A 420 -9.22 -10.55 -10.67
C SER A 420 -9.49 -9.73 -11.94
N HIS A 421 -9.68 -10.39 -13.05
CA HIS A 421 -10.29 -9.80 -14.24
C HIS A 421 -11.82 -9.94 -14.16
N GLU A 422 -12.56 -8.89 -14.51
CA GLU A 422 -14.02 -8.92 -14.54
C GLU A 422 -14.52 -9.05 -15.99
N LYS A 423 -15.23 -10.15 -16.28
CA LYS A 423 -15.88 -10.40 -17.57
C LYS A 423 -17.32 -9.95 -17.54
N SER A 424 -17.74 -9.19 -18.54
CA SER A 424 -19.14 -8.80 -18.78
C SER A 424 -19.80 -9.79 -19.73
N ILE A 425 -20.89 -10.42 -19.30
CA ILE A 425 -21.59 -11.46 -20.05
C ILE A 425 -23.03 -11.03 -20.27
N VAL A 426 -23.48 -11.14 -21.52
CA VAL A 426 -24.91 -11.11 -21.88
C VAL A 426 -25.31 -12.52 -22.28
N ASN A 427 -26.14 -13.15 -21.48
CA ASN A 427 -26.78 -14.44 -21.83
C ASN A 427 -28.11 -14.17 -22.52
N LYS A 428 -28.09 -14.22 -23.85
CA LYS A 428 -29.26 -14.01 -24.69
C LYS A 428 -30.07 -15.30 -24.74
N HIS A 429 -31.36 -15.23 -24.37
CA HIS A 429 -32.27 -16.37 -24.50
C HIS A 429 -32.59 -16.66 -25.98
N THR A 430 -32.79 -17.93 -26.30
CA THR A 430 -32.96 -18.40 -27.69
C THR A 430 -34.43 -18.56 -28.10
N TRP A 431 -35.40 -18.41 -27.18
CA TRP A 431 -36.83 -18.55 -27.44
C TRP A 431 -37.43 -17.35 -28.19
N MET A 432 -36.72 -16.21 -28.21
CA MET A 432 -37.15 -15.01 -28.95
C MET A 432 -35.90 -14.28 -29.47
N ASP A 433 -36.00 -13.77 -30.68
CA ASP A 433 -35.08 -12.81 -31.24
C ASP A 433 -35.83 -11.62 -31.87
N LEU A 434 -35.24 -10.42 -31.68
CA LEU A 434 -35.79 -9.19 -32.22
C LEU A 434 -35.15 -8.88 -33.57
N PRO A 435 -35.91 -8.89 -34.69
CA PRO A 435 -35.33 -8.70 -36.01
C PRO A 435 -34.84 -7.28 -36.25
N VAL A 436 -35.11 -6.34 -35.34
CA VAL A 436 -34.84 -4.92 -35.48
C VAL A 436 -33.34 -4.57 -35.68
N ARG A 437 -32.42 -5.46 -35.29
CA ARG A 437 -30.97 -5.28 -35.39
C ARG A 437 -30.34 -5.87 -36.66
N TYR A 438 -31.09 -6.60 -37.45
CA TYR A 438 -30.55 -7.29 -38.62
C TYR A 438 -30.88 -6.54 -39.93
N ALA A 439 -29.92 -6.60 -40.86
CA ALA A 439 -30.16 -6.13 -42.22
C ALA A 439 -31.15 -7.06 -42.95
N PRO A 440 -31.91 -6.56 -43.97
CA PRO A 440 -31.92 -5.18 -44.48
C PRO A 440 -32.60 -4.18 -43.53
N TYR A 441 -32.07 -2.96 -43.46
CA TYR A 441 -32.56 -1.94 -42.54
C TYR A 441 -33.67 -1.08 -43.15
N HIS A 442 -34.88 -1.14 -42.54
CA HIS A 442 -36.06 -0.39 -42.95
C HIS A 442 -36.31 0.84 -42.05
N ARG A 443 -37.16 1.77 -42.49
CA ARG A 443 -37.49 2.98 -41.72
C ARG A 443 -38.06 2.69 -40.33
N ILE A 444 -38.91 1.67 -40.21
CA ILE A 444 -39.55 1.24 -38.96
C ILE A 444 -38.47 0.77 -37.94
N GLN A 445 -37.47 0.00 -38.41
CA GLN A 445 -36.37 -0.44 -37.55
C GLN A 445 -35.60 0.74 -36.98
N ARG A 446 -35.34 1.77 -37.80
CA ARG A 446 -34.68 2.99 -37.34
C ARG A 446 -35.47 3.73 -36.27
N LEU A 447 -36.80 3.79 -36.40
CA LEU A 447 -37.67 4.40 -35.39
C LEU A 447 -37.65 3.61 -34.08
N LEU A 448 -37.78 2.29 -34.14
CA LEU A 448 -37.72 1.41 -32.97
C LEU A 448 -36.33 1.49 -32.27
N LEU A 449 -35.23 1.50 -33.03
CA LEU A 449 -33.91 1.66 -32.47
C LEU A 449 -33.72 3.00 -31.72
N ARG A 450 -34.27 4.10 -32.30
CA ARG A 450 -34.26 5.40 -31.62
C ARG A 450 -35.09 5.40 -30.32
N LEU A 451 -36.15 4.60 -30.25
CA LEU A 451 -36.95 4.46 -29.02
C LEU A 451 -36.24 3.62 -27.95
N PHE A 452 -35.57 2.53 -28.37
CA PHE A 452 -34.89 1.60 -27.43
C PHE A 452 -33.53 2.06 -26.95
N LEU A 453 -32.86 2.97 -27.67
CA LEU A 453 -31.50 3.47 -27.35
C LEU A 453 -31.49 4.88 -26.72
N ARG A 454 -32.65 5.34 -26.23
CA ARG A 454 -32.79 6.61 -25.50
C ARG A 454 -32.66 6.42 -23.99
#